data_707e7fd2f02c9db0648696590ee5d693
#
_entry.id   707e7fd2f02c9db0648696590ee5d693
#
_cell.length_a   1.000
_cell.length_b   1.000
_cell.length_c   1.000
_cell.angle_alpha   90.00
_cell.angle_beta   90.00
_cell.angle_gamma   90.00
#
_symmetry.space_group_name_H-M   'P 1'
#
loop_
_entity.id
_entity.type
_entity.pdbx_description
1 polymer ?
#
loop_
_entity_poly.entity_id
_entity_poly.type
_entity_poly.pdbx_seq_one_letter_code
_entity_poly.pdbx_strand_id
1 'polypeptide(L)'
;MDEIVAAVHVSQRTFFRYFATKEDVVTGFFDEHDQWFADRLAERPADERPFAALFETLRLVLRKIATGAPEDTERFRRIRRVLEAEPALNAAEMARYKRTEGRLARIIAEREGVDPAVDPRPEIMVAFYTGATRIAFERCAHAGVWDPKEVAARVEATFALAGATLRDWV
;
A
#
# COMPACT_ATOMS: atom_id res chain seq x y z
N MET A 1 15.94 -10.41 16.99
CA MET A 1 15.31 -11.61 16.43
C MET A 1 14.69 -12.46 17.51
N ASP A 2 15.41 -12.78 18.56
CA ASP A 2 14.94 -13.60 19.69
C ASP A 2 13.73 -12.99 20.40
N GLU A 3 13.63 -11.69 20.47
CA GLU A 3 12.49 -10.98 21.05
C GLU A 3 11.20 -11.15 20.22
N ILE A 4 11.31 -11.21 18.89
CA ILE A 4 10.13 -11.44 18.02
C ILE A 4 9.64 -12.87 18.16
N VAL A 5 10.57 -13.83 18.14
CA VAL A 5 10.27 -15.26 18.31
C VAL A 5 9.66 -15.53 19.70
N ALA A 6 10.17 -14.89 20.74
CA ALA A 6 9.65 -14.99 22.10
C ALA A 6 8.22 -14.37 22.21
N ALA A 7 7.97 -13.26 21.53
CA ALA A 7 6.68 -12.57 21.58
C ALA A 7 5.53 -13.36 20.94
N VAL A 8 5.84 -14.27 19.99
CA VAL A 8 4.83 -15.10 19.31
C VAL A 8 4.78 -16.54 19.81
N HIS A 9 5.52 -16.87 20.88
CA HIS A 9 5.54 -18.20 21.53
C HIS A 9 5.80 -19.39 20.59
N VAL A 10 6.62 -19.21 19.55
CA VAL A 10 7.03 -20.30 18.64
C VAL A 10 8.53 -20.53 18.71
N SER A 11 9.00 -21.71 18.30
CA SER A 11 10.45 -21.94 18.19
C SER A 11 11.04 -21.17 17.02
N GLN A 12 12.34 -20.81 17.09
CA GLN A 12 13.06 -20.21 15.95
C GLN A 12 12.91 -21.04 14.67
N ARG A 13 12.98 -22.38 14.78
CA ARG A 13 12.79 -23.29 13.62
C ARG A 13 11.38 -23.19 13.05
N THR A 14 10.35 -23.05 13.88
CA THR A 14 8.98 -22.88 13.43
C THR A 14 8.79 -21.52 12.78
N PHE A 15 9.40 -20.48 13.32
CA PHE A 15 9.37 -19.13 12.78
C PHE A 15 10.00 -19.09 11.38
N PHE A 16 11.23 -19.57 11.22
CA PHE A 16 11.92 -19.60 9.92
C PHE A 16 11.32 -20.56 8.87
N ARG A 17 10.42 -21.44 9.26
CA ARG A 17 9.63 -22.24 8.31
C ARG A 17 8.56 -21.39 7.60
N TYR A 18 8.04 -20.37 8.27
CA TYR A 18 7.00 -19.48 7.72
C TYR A 18 7.57 -18.17 7.14
N PHE A 19 8.68 -17.71 7.69
CA PHE A 19 9.32 -16.46 7.29
C PHE A 19 10.81 -16.74 7.03
N ALA A 20 11.24 -16.65 5.78
CA ALA A 20 12.63 -16.90 5.40
C ALA A 20 13.57 -15.84 5.99
N THR A 21 13.09 -14.61 6.16
CA THR A 21 13.83 -13.48 6.71
C THR A 21 13.01 -12.69 7.74
N LYS A 22 13.66 -11.81 8.51
CA LYS A 22 12.95 -10.87 9.39
C LYS A 22 12.14 -9.84 8.59
N GLU A 23 12.62 -9.54 7.40
CA GLU A 23 11.97 -8.66 6.43
C GLU A 23 10.62 -9.23 5.98
N ASP A 24 10.55 -10.55 5.74
CA ASP A 24 9.30 -11.22 5.32
C ASP A 24 8.19 -11.13 6.37
N VAL A 25 8.53 -11.06 7.65
CA VAL A 25 7.54 -10.86 8.73
C VAL A 25 6.85 -9.51 8.60
N VAL A 26 7.62 -8.50 8.25
CA VAL A 26 7.13 -7.12 8.14
C VAL A 26 6.42 -6.92 6.82
N THR A 27 7.00 -7.40 5.72
CA THR A 27 6.41 -7.24 4.38
C THR A 27 5.18 -8.12 4.20
N GLY A 28 5.14 -9.33 4.77
CA GLY A 28 3.98 -10.23 4.69
C GLY A 28 2.68 -9.64 5.22
N PHE A 29 2.76 -8.73 6.20
CA PHE A 29 1.59 -7.99 6.66
C PHE A 29 0.97 -7.13 5.55
N PHE A 30 1.81 -6.55 4.70
CA PHE A 30 1.35 -5.71 3.61
C PHE A 30 0.96 -6.51 2.37
N ASP A 31 1.56 -7.68 2.15
CA ASP A 31 1.29 -8.52 0.97
C ASP A 31 -0.18 -8.96 0.91
N GLU A 32 -0.80 -9.29 2.05
CA GLU A 32 -2.23 -9.60 2.13
C GLU A 32 -3.10 -8.40 1.73
N HIS A 33 -2.72 -7.20 2.16
CA HIS A 33 -3.42 -5.96 1.81
C HIS A 33 -3.24 -5.62 0.32
N ASP A 34 -2.03 -5.80 -0.21
CA ASP A 34 -1.72 -5.57 -1.62
C ASP A 34 -2.48 -6.57 -2.52
N GLN A 35 -2.58 -7.84 -2.09
CA GLN A 35 -3.37 -8.85 -2.79
C GLN A 35 -4.85 -8.47 -2.79
N TRP A 36 -5.40 -8.15 -1.62
CA TRP A 36 -6.80 -7.76 -1.48
C TRP A 36 -7.12 -6.52 -2.33
N PHE A 37 -6.22 -5.52 -2.34
CA PHE A 37 -6.37 -4.34 -3.19
C PHE A 37 -6.40 -4.71 -4.67
N ALA A 38 -5.48 -5.55 -5.13
CA ALA A 38 -5.40 -5.97 -6.52
C ALA A 38 -6.66 -6.73 -6.97
N ASP A 39 -7.19 -7.62 -6.11
CA ASP A 39 -8.42 -8.36 -6.38
C ASP A 39 -9.63 -7.41 -6.50
N ARG A 40 -9.76 -6.45 -5.59
CA ARG A 40 -10.83 -5.44 -5.64
C ARG A 40 -10.70 -4.51 -6.86
N LEU A 41 -9.47 -4.14 -7.24
CA LEU A 41 -9.24 -3.35 -8.47
C LEU A 41 -9.67 -4.11 -9.72
N ALA A 42 -9.37 -5.41 -9.80
CA ALA A 42 -9.76 -6.25 -10.93
C ALA A 42 -11.29 -6.39 -11.06
N GLU A 43 -12.02 -6.34 -9.93
CA GLU A 43 -13.49 -6.43 -9.89
C GLU A 43 -14.21 -5.10 -10.16
N ARG A 44 -13.49 -3.98 -10.31
CA ARG A 44 -14.12 -2.69 -10.61
C ARG A 44 -14.79 -2.68 -11.97
N PRO A 45 -15.91 -1.92 -12.15
CA PRO A 45 -16.60 -1.81 -13.43
C PRO A 45 -15.63 -1.48 -14.58
N ALA A 46 -15.80 -2.16 -15.72
CA ALA A 46 -14.88 -2.03 -16.86
C ALA A 46 -14.93 -0.64 -17.52
N ASP A 47 -16.06 0.06 -17.42
CA ASP A 47 -16.29 1.40 -17.95
C ASP A 47 -15.78 2.53 -17.02
N GLU A 48 -15.34 2.17 -15.81
CA GLU A 48 -14.78 3.15 -14.88
C GLU A 48 -13.37 3.55 -15.32
N ARG A 49 -13.07 4.86 -15.32
CA ARG A 49 -11.75 5.36 -15.66
C ARG A 49 -10.67 4.76 -14.74
N PRO A 50 -9.50 4.39 -15.26
CA PRO A 50 -8.47 3.65 -14.51
C PRO A 50 -8.06 4.32 -13.20
N PHE A 51 -7.86 5.64 -13.21
CA PHE A 51 -7.49 6.39 -12.02
C PHE A 51 -8.61 6.45 -10.98
N ALA A 52 -9.87 6.53 -11.42
CA ALA A 52 -11.04 6.44 -10.55
C ALA A 52 -11.11 5.06 -9.91
N ALA A 53 -10.88 3.99 -10.68
CA ALA A 53 -10.84 2.62 -10.17
C ALA A 53 -9.79 2.43 -9.07
N LEU A 54 -8.57 2.94 -9.27
CA LEU A 54 -7.50 2.93 -8.28
C LEU A 54 -7.92 3.68 -7.01
N PHE A 55 -8.48 4.87 -7.16
CA PHE A 55 -8.85 5.71 -6.02
C PHE A 55 -10.05 5.16 -5.25
N GLU A 56 -11.09 4.66 -5.93
CA GLU A 56 -12.23 4.04 -5.27
C GLU A 56 -11.83 2.74 -4.56
N THR A 57 -10.89 1.98 -5.12
CA THR A 57 -10.32 0.81 -4.44
C THR A 57 -9.56 1.22 -3.17
N LEU A 58 -8.78 2.30 -3.21
CA LEU A 58 -8.13 2.86 -2.02
C LEU A 58 -9.15 3.26 -0.95
N ARG A 59 -10.25 3.90 -1.34
CA ARG A 59 -11.34 4.22 -0.41
C ARG A 59 -11.93 3.00 0.28
N LEU A 60 -12.03 1.87 -0.42
CA LEU A 60 -12.45 0.59 0.20
C LEU A 60 -11.45 0.13 1.26
N VAL A 61 -10.14 0.20 0.98
CA VAL A 61 -9.08 -0.11 1.97
C VAL A 61 -9.18 0.81 3.18
N LEU A 62 -9.27 2.11 2.96
CA LEU A 62 -9.35 3.10 4.05
C LEU A 62 -10.59 2.88 4.93
N ARG A 63 -11.75 2.55 4.32
CA ARG A 63 -12.95 2.18 5.07
C ARG A 63 -12.75 0.92 5.90
N LYS A 64 -12.12 -0.12 5.32
CA LYS A 64 -11.82 -1.36 6.04
C LYS A 64 -10.91 -1.09 7.23
N ILE A 65 -9.87 -0.26 7.07
CA ILE A 65 -8.98 0.15 8.16
C ILE A 65 -9.76 0.96 9.22
N ALA A 66 -10.60 1.90 8.80
CA ALA A 66 -11.37 2.77 9.71
C ALA A 66 -12.42 2.01 10.54
N THR A 67 -12.84 0.82 10.09
CA THR A 67 -13.80 -0.06 10.78
C THR A 67 -13.12 -1.27 11.41
N GLY A 68 -11.80 -1.40 11.27
CA GLY A 68 -10.99 -2.48 11.84
C GLY A 68 -10.87 -2.40 13.37
N ALA A 69 -10.35 -3.46 13.95
CA ALA A 69 -10.11 -3.49 15.39
C ALA A 69 -9.00 -2.51 15.80
N PRO A 70 -9.06 -1.90 16.99
CA PRO A 70 -8.02 -1.01 17.50
C PRO A 70 -6.62 -1.65 17.50
N GLU A 71 -6.55 -2.97 17.68
CA GLU A 71 -5.32 -3.76 17.65
C GLU A 71 -4.63 -3.72 16.29
N ASP A 72 -5.39 -3.66 15.19
CA ASP A 72 -4.86 -3.58 13.83
C ASP A 72 -4.18 -2.23 13.60
N THR A 73 -4.75 -1.14 14.11
CA THR A 73 -4.15 0.20 14.05
C THR A 73 -2.85 0.25 14.82
N GLU A 74 -2.80 -0.32 16.03
CA GLU A 74 -1.59 -0.37 16.85
C GLU A 74 -0.51 -1.25 16.19
N ARG A 75 -0.90 -2.39 15.61
CA ARG A 75 -0.01 -3.26 14.85
C ARG A 75 0.61 -2.52 13.65
N PHE A 76 -0.22 -1.82 12.86
CA PHE A 76 0.25 -0.99 11.74
C PHE A 76 1.25 0.08 12.20
N ARG A 77 0.94 0.80 13.28
CA ARG A 77 1.81 1.83 13.86
C ARG A 77 3.17 1.27 14.29
N ARG A 78 3.18 0.10 14.92
CA ARG A 78 4.43 -0.58 15.34
C ARG A 78 5.28 -0.98 14.12
N ILE A 79 4.65 -1.57 13.11
CA ILE A 79 5.33 -1.96 11.87
C ILE A 79 5.96 -0.73 11.20
N ARG A 80 5.23 0.37 11.08
CA ARG A 80 5.75 1.61 10.49
C ARG A 80 6.98 2.15 11.22
N ARG A 81 6.97 2.16 12.55
CA ARG A 81 8.13 2.58 13.34
C ARG A 81 9.35 1.70 13.09
N VAL A 82 9.16 0.41 12.99
CA VAL A 82 10.26 -0.54 12.73
C VAL A 82 10.82 -0.32 11.32
N LEU A 83 9.98 -0.12 10.32
CA LEU A 83 10.40 0.19 8.95
C LEU A 83 11.22 1.48 8.87
N GLU A 84 10.80 2.52 9.57
CA GLU A 84 11.49 3.81 9.60
C GLU A 84 12.86 3.75 10.30
N ALA A 85 12.99 2.86 11.29
CA ALA A 85 14.23 2.73 12.08
C ALA A 85 15.31 1.84 11.42
N GLU A 86 14.93 0.97 10.48
CA GLU A 86 15.80 -0.09 9.93
C GLU A 86 16.01 0.05 8.42
N PRO A 87 17.18 0.52 7.95
CA PRO A 87 17.43 0.72 6.51
C PRO A 87 17.24 -0.52 5.64
N ALA A 88 17.56 -1.72 6.16
CA ALA A 88 17.37 -2.97 5.42
C ALA A 88 15.88 -3.27 5.18
N LEU A 89 15.02 -2.98 6.17
CA LEU A 89 13.57 -3.14 6.04
C LEU A 89 12.98 -2.11 5.08
N ASN A 90 13.51 -0.90 5.07
CA ASN A 90 13.11 0.13 4.11
C ASN A 90 13.43 -0.31 2.66
N ALA A 91 14.61 -0.90 2.42
CA ALA A 91 14.95 -1.44 1.10
C ALA A 91 14.00 -2.58 0.67
N ALA A 92 13.64 -3.48 1.60
CA ALA A 92 12.67 -4.54 1.34
C ALA A 92 11.26 -3.98 1.04
N GLU A 93 10.83 -2.94 1.74
CA GLU A 93 9.58 -2.21 1.47
C GLU A 93 9.59 -1.58 0.08
N MET A 94 10.68 -0.94 -0.33
CA MET A 94 10.82 -0.37 -1.67
C MET A 94 10.74 -1.44 -2.77
N ALA A 95 11.38 -2.59 -2.57
CA ALA A 95 11.28 -3.72 -3.49
C ALA A 95 9.84 -4.27 -3.57
N ARG A 96 9.11 -4.32 -2.46
CA ARG A 96 7.69 -4.67 -2.42
C ARG A 96 6.84 -3.66 -3.20
N TYR A 97 7.02 -2.35 -2.97
CA TYR A 97 6.31 -1.31 -3.72
C TYR A 97 6.50 -1.49 -5.22
N LYS A 98 7.73 -1.75 -5.68
CA LYS A 98 8.00 -1.97 -7.10
C LYS A 98 7.25 -3.18 -7.68
N ARG A 99 7.16 -4.28 -6.92
CA ARG A 99 6.37 -5.45 -7.33
C ARG A 99 4.88 -5.14 -7.42
N THR A 100 4.35 -4.42 -6.41
CA THR A 100 2.95 -4.01 -6.36
C THR A 100 2.61 -3.08 -7.53
N GLU A 101 3.45 -2.07 -7.82
CA GLU A 101 3.31 -1.19 -8.98
C GLU A 101 3.21 -1.96 -10.29
N GLY A 102 4.15 -2.89 -10.54
CA GLY A 102 4.12 -3.70 -11.75
C GLY A 102 2.88 -4.61 -11.86
N ARG A 103 2.35 -5.08 -10.73
CA ARG A 103 1.11 -5.84 -10.71
C ARG A 103 -0.11 -4.97 -11.01
N LEU A 104 -0.23 -3.82 -10.38
CA LEU A 104 -1.33 -2.89 -10.60
C LEU A 104 -1.31 -2.35 -12.05
N ALA A 105 -0.13 -2.05 -12.59
CA ALA A 105 0.01 -1.61 -13.98
C ALA A 105 -0.49 -2.67 -14.97
N ARG A 106 -0.24 -3.95 -14.73
CA ARG A 106 -0.80 -5.04 -15.56
C ARG A 106 -2.32 -5.08 -15.48
N ILE A 107 -2.92 -4.99 -14.29
CA ILE A 107 -4.38 -4.95 -14.14
C ILE A 107 -4.97 -3.75 -14.90
N ILE A 108 -4.35 -2.58 -14.81
CA ILE A 108 -4.81 -1.39 -15.57
C ILE A 108 -4.65 -1.61 -17.07
N ALA A 109 -3.54 -2.20 -17.54
CA ALA A 109 -3.32 -2.49 -18.95
C ALA A 109 -4.39 -3.46 -19.51
N GLU A 110 -4.71 -4.52 -18.76
CA GLU A 110 -5.77 -5.47 -19.09
C GLU A 110 -7.15 -4.79 -19.20
N ARG A 111 -7.48 -3.90 -18.25
CA ARG A 111 -8.72 -3.12 -18.26
C ARG A 111 -8.84 -2.19 -19.46
N GLU A 112 -7.74 -1.56 -19.84
CA GLU A 112 -7.67 -0.62 -20.97
C GLU A 112 -7.50 -1.33 -22.32
N GLY A 113 -7.25 -2.65 -22.32
CA GLY A 113 -7.00 -3.42 -23.55
C GLY A 113 -5.73 -3.01 -24.26
N VAL A 114 -4.68 -2.58 -23.53
CA VAL A 114 -3.40 -2.13 -24.08
C VAL A 114 -2.27 -3.08 -23.75
N ASP A 115 -1.26 -3.14 -24.62
CA ASP A 115 -0.04 -3.89 -24.37
C ASP A 115 0.92 -3.07 -23.50
N PRO A 116 1.20 -3.49 -22.25
CA PRO A 116 2.10 -2.77 -21.36
C PRO A 116 3.55 -2.71 -21.85
N ALA A 117 3.94 -3.56 -22.81
CA ALA A 117 5.28 -3.47 -23.41
C ALA A 117 5.42 -2.28 -24.39
N VAL A 118 4.30 -1.73 -24.85
CA VAL A 118 4.27 -0.66 -25.85
C VAL A 118 3.68 0.64 -25.27
N ASP A 119 2.68 0.51 -24.40
CA ASP A 119 1.95 1.63 -23.84
C ASP A 119 2.33 1.87 -22.37
N PRO A 120 3.07 2.94 -22.05
CA PRO A 120 3.51 3.24 -20.69
C PRO A 120 2.42 3.86 -19.80
N ARG A 121 1.25 4.21 -20.34
CA ARG A 121 0.18 4.90 -19.58
C ARG A 121 -0.24 4.16 -18.31
N PRO A 122 -0.42 2.82 -18.30
CA PRO A 122 -0.74 2.09 -17.08
C PRO A 122 0.33 2.26 -15.98
N GLU A 123 1.61 2.20 -16.35
CA GLU A 123 2.71 2.40 -15.40
C GLU A 123 2.74 3.82 -14.85
N ILE A 124 2.53 4.83 -15.70
CA ILE A 124 2.49 6.25 -15.29
C ILE A 124 1.34 6.49 -14.31
N MET A 125 0.15 5.96 -14.60
CA MET A 125 -1.02 6.10 -13.73
C MET A 125 -0.78 5.46 -12.36
N VAL A 126 -0.21 4.27 -12.33
CA VAL A 126 0.09 3.57 -11.09
C VAL A 126 1.21 4.27 -10.31
N ALA A 127 2.29 4.71 -10.97
CA ALA A 127 3.37 5.45 -10.31
C ALA A 127 2.87 6.75 -9.67
N PHE A 128 1.97 7.47 -10.34
CA PHE A 128 1.33 8.65 -9.78
C PHE A 128 0.46 8.31 -8.56
N TYR A 129 -0.37 7.26 -8.67
CA TYR A 129 -1.23 6.78 -7.60
C TYR A 129 -0.42 6.34 -6.37
N THR A 130 0.60 5.50 -6.55
CA THR A 130 1.43 4.99 -5.45
C THR A 130 2.28 6.09 -4.82
N GLY A 131 2.81 7.02 -5.62
CA GLY A 131 3.54 8.19 -5.14
C GLY A 131 2.68 9.10 -4.28
N ALA A 132 1.46 9.42 -4.71
CA ALA A 132 0.52 10.23 -3.94
C ALA A 132 0.10 9.53 -2.63
N THR A 133 -0.17 8.23 -2.70
CA THR A 133 -0.51 7.40 -1.53
C THR A 133 0.63 7.40 -0.52
N ARG A 134 1.86 7.14 -0.96
CA ARG A 134 3.05 7.13 -0.11
C ARG A 134 3.24 8.48 0.60
N ILE A 135 3.19 9.59 -0.15
CA ILE A 135 3.32 10.94 0.42
C ILE A 135 2.23 11.18 1.49
N ALA A 136 0.99 10.79 1.22
CA ALA A 136 -0.10 10.97 2.18
C ALA A 136 0.16 10.22 3.50
N PHE A 137 0.55 8.95 3.42
CA PHE A 137 0.85 8.15 4.62
C PHE A 137 2.11 8.62 5.35
N GLU A 138 3.18 8.98 4.65
CA GLU A 138 4.39 9.55 5.26
C GLU A 138 4.07 10.85 6.03
N ARG A 139 3.26 11.73 5.46
CA ARG A 139 2.82 12.95 6.13
C ARG A 139 1.97 12.68 7.36
N CYS A 140 1.12 11.66 7.34
CA CYS A 140 0.37 11.22 8.53
C CYS A 140 1.34 10.72 9.62
N ALA A 141 2.29 9.87 9.25
CA ALA A 141 3.28 9.33 10.17
C ALA A 141 4.13 10.42 10.83
N HIS A 142 4.68 11.36 10.04
CA HIS A 142 5.44 12.50 10.55
C HIS A 142 4.63 13.42 11.48
N ALA A 143 3.33 13.57 11.23
CA ALA A 143 2.43 14.35 12.08
C ALA A 143 1.91 13.57 13.30
N GLY A 144 2.30 12.30 13.47
CA GLY A 144 1.80 11.44 14.54
C GLY A 144 0.31 11.11 14.43
N VAL A 145 -0.25 11.22 13.25
CA VAL A 145 -1.68 10.97 12.98
C VAL A 145 -1.88 9.50 12.66
N TRP A 146 -2.58 8.80 13.53
CA TRP A 146 -2.82 7.36 13.46
C TRP A 146 -4.31 6.98 13.58
N ASP A 147 -5.17 7.96 13.88
CA ASP A 147 -6.61 7.73 13.83
C ASP A 147 -7.04 7.37 12.40
N PRO A 148 -7.68 6.22 12.17
CA PRO A 148 -7.97 5.74 10.83
C PRO A 148 -8.87 6.68 10.02
N LYS A 149 -9.79 7.39 10.66
CA LYS A 149 -10.68 8.34 9.97
C LYS A 149 -9.92 9.59 9.55
N GLU A 150 -9.03 10.08 10.41
CA GLU A 150 -8.19 11.23 10.09
C GLU A 150 -7.18 10.88 8.99
N VAL A 151 -6.57 9.69 9.04
CA VAL A 151 -5.71 9.19 7.96
C VAL A 151 -6.46 9.15 6.63
N ALA A 152 -7.66 8.56 6.61
CA ALA A 152 -8.49 8.51 5.40
C ALA A 152 -8.78 9.92 4.84
N ALA A 153 -9.18 10.86 5.69
CA ALA A 153 -9.44 12.24 5.27
C ALA A 153 -8.19 12.93 4.69
N ARG A 154 -7.00 12.72 5.27
CA ARG A 154 -5.73 13.27 4.78
C ARG A 154 -5.30 12.65 3.45
N VAL A 155 -5.50 11.35 3.28
CA VAL A 155 -5.25 10.67 2.00
C VAL A 155 -6.15 11.25 0.91
N GLU A 156 -7.45 11.38 1.16
CA GLU A 156 -8.40 11.99 0.22
C GLU A 156 -8.03 13.44 -0.13
N ALA A 157 -7.65 14.24 0.86
CA ALA A 157 -7.21 15.61 0.64
C ALA A 157 -5.92 15.68 -0.22
N THR A 158 -4.98 14.74 -0.02
CA THR A 158 -3.76 14.66 -0.83
C THR A 158 -4.08 14.36 -2.29
N PHE A 159 -5.00 13.43 -2.57
CA PHE A 159 -5.42 13.13 -3.94
C PHE A 159 -6.19 14.30 -4.58
N ALA A 160 -7.05 14.98 -3.82
CA ALA A 160 -7.73 16.18 -4.30
C ALA A 160 -6.73 17.29 -4.67
N LEU A 161 -5.72 17.53 -3.84
CA LEU A 161 -4.65 18.49 -4.10
C LEU A 161 -3.85 18.09 -5.33
N ALA A 162 -3.43 16.83 -5.44
CA ALA A 162 -2.68 16.33 -6.59
C ALA A 162 -3.47 16.52 -7.90
N GLY A 163 -4.77 16.17 -7.90
CA GLY A 163 -5.64 16.38 -9.06
C GLY A 163 -5.85 17.85 -9.42
N ALA A 164 -5.89 18.77 -8.44
CA ALA A 164 -5.94 20.21 -8.71
C ALA A 164 -4.62 20.69 -9.33
N THR A 165 -3.49 20.36 -8.72
CA THR A 165 -2.16 20.75 -9.18
C THR A 165 -1.89 20.30 -10.63
N LEU A 166 -2.24 19.04 -10.95
CA LEU A 166 -2.03 18.51 -12.31
C LEU A 166 -2.88 19.22 -13.36
N ARG A 167 -4.08 19.67 -13.04
CA ARG A 167 -4.89 20.46 -13.98
C ARG A 167 -4.24 21.79 -14.35
N ASP A 168 -3.49 22.37 -13.41
CA ASP A 168 -2.81 23.66 -13.64
C ASP A 168 -1.48 23.48 -14.41
N TRP A 169 -0.97 22.24 -14.53
CA TRP A 169 0.29 21.93 -15.21
C TRP A 169 0.10 21.37 -16.63
N VAL A 170 -1.12 21.01 -17.01
CA VAL A 170 -1.48 20.44 -18.31
C VAL A 170 -2.51 21.29 -19.01
#